data_758076c4d1cc3cbda85a1b6a1447660b
#
_entry.id   758076c4d1cc3cbda85a1b6a1447660b
#
_cell.length_a   1.000
_cell.length_b   1.000
_cell.length_c   1.000
_cell.angle_alpha   90.00
_cell.angle_beta   90.00
_cell.angle_gamma   90.00
#
_symmetry.space_group_name_H-M   'P 1'
#
loop_
_entity.id
_entity.type
_entity.pdbx_description
1 polymer ?
#
loop_
_entity_poly.entity_id
_entity_poly.type
_entity_poly.pdbx_seq_one_letter_code
_entity_poly.pdbx_strand_id
1 'polypeptide(L)'
;GVEEPVRGMPFYLLSRSFQDIGKEADANYPKPDMIAFIDKLDVSIELKAWMKKNHSVNLAGEDLIIRLKVPDVMGIPEFYDAYMRRNAGDEAFNFPKPKFKVTDKIKDPAKYEKLSKEYNEAVRKFMTENPQSMDGMDLNLVKVDPGQKWEEINKKRTPEIQRQTLELARSRYLVARAQTDLEGQGSLRGLAPGTYWLTTLAVSANVGDARLQWDVPVAVRPGATASVALTNSNAIQPPHSSQ
;
A
#
# COMPACT_ATOMS: atom_id res chain seq x y z
N GLY A 1 -25.58 26.76 9.83
CA GLY A 1 -26.14 25.42 9.88
C GLY A 1 -26.76 25.21 11.25
N VAL A 2 -27.86 24.50 11.31
CA VAL A 2 -28.49 24.12 12.60
C VAL A 2 -27.60 23.07 13.22
N GLU A 3 -27.18 23.27 14.48
CA GLU A 3 -26.44 22.25 15.24
C GLU A 3 -27.42 21.11 15.58
N GLU A 4 -27.11 19.90 15.09
CA GLU A 4 -27.90 18.71 15.37
C GLU A 4 -27.18 17.86 16.43
N PRO A 5 -27.82 17.60 17.61
CA PRO A 5 -27.17 16.82 18.66
C PRO A 5 -27.04 15.34 18.28
N VAL A 6 -25.87 14.76 18.50
CA VAL A 6 -25.61 13.34 18.30
C VAL A 6 -26.08 12.57 19.55
N ARG A 7 -27.21 11.88 19.42
CA ARG A 7 -27.92 11.19 20.51
C ARG A 7 -27.49 9.73 20.62
N GLY A 8 -27.44 9.20 21.82
CA GLY A 8 -27.16 7.80 22.06
C GLY A 8 -25.75 7.34 21.63
N MET A 9 -24.84 8.29 21.41
CA MET A 9 -23.49 8.00 20.96
C MET A 9 -22.62 7.54 22.13
N PRO A 10 -22.00 6.35 22.07
CA PRO A 10 -21.03 5.95 23.07
C PRO A 10 -19.73 6.74 22.92
N PHE A 11 -19.19 7.18 24.04
CA PHE A 11 -17.86 7.78 24.09
C PHE A 11 -17.05 7.20 25.26
N TYR A 12 -15.76 7.23 25.09
CA TYR A 12 -14.79 6.55 25.95
C TYR A 12 -13.70 7.53 26.34
N LEU A 13 -13.28 7.49 27.59
CA LEU A 13 -12.14 8.23 28.09
C LEU A 13 -10.97 7.27 28.19
N LEU A 14 -9.91 7.58 27.48
CA LEU A 14 -8.68 6.79 27.45
C LEU A 14 -7.53 7.53 28.13
N SER A 15 -6.60 6.81 28.72
CA SER A 15 -5.36 7.36 29.26
C SER A 15 -4.32 7.65 28.18
N ARG A 16 -4.60 7.31 26.91
CA ARG A 16 -3.75 7.53 25.74
C ARG A 16 -4.62 7.78 24.50
N SER A 17 -4.12 8.56 23.53
CA SER A 17 -4.79 8.81 22.27
C SER A 17 -5.10 7.52 21.52
N PHE A 18 -6.28 7.39 20.92
CA PHE A 18 -6.65 6.23 20.12
C PHE A 18 -5.75 6.06 18.89
N GLN A 19 -5.30 7.19 18.33
CA GLN A 19 -4.32 7.18 17.24
C GLN A 19 -2.97 6.59 17.69
N ASP A 20 -2.48 6.93 18.87
CA ASP A 20 -1.20 6.40 19.38
C ASP A 20 -1.30 4.94 19.81
N ILE A 21 -2.47 4.50 20.26
CA ILE A 21 -2.76 3.08 20.48
C ILE A 21 -2.73 2.32 19.14
N GLY A 22 -3.25 2.94 18.07
CA GLY A 22 -3.17 2.39 16.71
C GLY A 22 -1.73 2.23 16.22
N LYS A 23 -0.87 3.21 16.47
CA LYS A 23 0.57 3.11 16.15
C LYS A 23 1.25 2.01 16.95
N GLU A 24 0.89 1.84 18.23
CA GLU A 24 1.40 0.75 19.08
C GLU A 24 0.95 -0.62 18.54
N ALA A 25 -0.32 -0.78 18.17
CA ALA A 25 -0.82 -2.00 17.55
C ALA A 25 -0.11 -2.30 16.22
N ASP A 26 0.09 -1.29 15.36
CA ASP A 26 0.81 -1.43 14.10
C ASP A 26 2.27 -1.85 14.30
N ALA A 27 2.96 -1.26 15.27
CA ALA A 27 4.35 -1.57 15.58
C ALA A 27 4.52 -3.01 16.12
N ASN A 28 3.53 -3.50 16.88
CA ASN A 28 3.53 -4.84 17.47
C ASN A 28 3.01 -5.94 16.53
N TYR A 29 2.31 -5.57 15.46
CA TYR A 29 1.80 -6.53 14.49
C TYR A 29 2.86 -6.85 13.42
N PRO A 30 3.14 -8.13 13.14
CA PRO A 30 4.16 -8.50 12.17
C PRO A 30 3.91 -7.84 10.80
N LYS A 31 4.95 -7.20 10.28
CA LYS A 31 4.92 -6.67 8.91
C LYS A 31 5.16 -7.81 7.92
N PRO A 32 4.48 -7.81 6.78
CA PRO A 32 4.77 -8.76 5.71
C PRO A 32 6.24 -8.63 5.28
N ASP A 33 6.91 -9.77 5.18
CA ASP A 33 8.30 -9.83 4.71
C ASP A 33 8.30 -9.88 3.17
N MET A 34 8.67 -8.77 2.54
CA MET A 34 8.75 -8.64 1.09
C MET A 34 9.81 -9.58 0.51
N ILE A 35 10.94 -9.77 1.20
CA ILE A 35 12.02 -10.64 0.71
C ILE A 35 11.55 -12.09 0.67
N ALA A 36 10.93 -12.56 1.77
CA ALA A 36 10.36 -13.90 1.83
C ALA A 36 9.20 -14.10 0.85
N PHE A 37 8.43 -13.04 0.55
CA PHE A 37 7.42 -13.07 -0.49
C PHE A 37 8.04 -13.24 -1.88
N ILE A 38 9.05 -12.42 -2.23
CA ILE A 38 9.76 -12.49 -3.52
C ILE A 38 10.38 -13.87 -3.72
N ASP A 39 10.98 -14.46 -2.68
CA ASP A 39 11.62 -15.78 -2.78
C ASP A 39 10.66 -16.89 -3.19
N LYS A 40 9.38 -16.77 -2.86
CA LYS A 40 8.33 -17.75 -3.19
C LYS A 40 7.71 -17.56 -4.58
N LEU A 41 8.03 -16.48 -5.29
CA LEU A 41 7.49 -16.24 -6.62
C LEU A 41 8.04 -17.25 -7.63
N ASP A 42 7.20 -17.64 -8.59
CA ASP A 42 7.60 -18.48 -9.73
C ASP A 42 8.04 -17.59 -10.90
N VAL A 43 9.22 -17.00 -10.74
CA VAL A 43 9.87 -16.13 -11.72
C VAL A 43 11.37 -16.36 -11.70
N SER A 44 12.10 -15.81 -12.69
CA SER A 44 13.55 -15.97 -12.77
C SER A 44 14.31 -15.45 -11.54
N ILE A 45 15.50 -15.99 -11.32
CA ILE A 45 16.39 -15.54 -10.23
C ILE A 45 16.78 -14.08 -10.44
N GLU A 46 17.00 -13.68 -11.70
CA GLU A 46 17.36 -12.32 -12.08
C GLU A 46 16.24 -11.33 -11.74
N LEU A 47 14.99 -11.69 -12.01
CA LEU A 47 13.84 -10.85 -11.67
C LEU A 47 13.67 -10.74 -10.14
N LYS A 48 13.82 -11.85 -9.40
CA LYS A 48 13.83 -11.82 -7.92
C LYS A 48 14.92 -10.89 -7.38
N ALA A 49 16.13 -10.98 -7.94
CA ALA A 49 17.24 -10.11 -7.53
C ALA A 49 16.95 -8.64 -7.83
N TRP A 50 16.35 -8.34 -8.97
CA TRP A 50 15.96 -6.98 -9.34
C TRP A 50 14.89 -6.43 -8.40
N MET A 51 13.82 -7.19 -8.10
CA MET A 51 12.77 -6.80 -7.16
C MET A 51 13.34 -6.50 -5.77
N LYS A 52 14.22 -7.36 -5.25
CA LYS A 52 14.88 -7.17 -3.95
C LYS A 52 15.72 -5.90 -3.93
N LYS A 53 16.54 -5.68 -4.97
CA LYS A 53 17.39 -4.49 -5.12
C LYS A 53 16.58 -3.20 -5.19
N ASN A 54 15.45 -3.22 -5.88
CA ASN A 54 14.60 -2.05 -6.07
C ASN A 54 13.53 -1.90 -4.99
N HIS A 55 13.46 -2.82 -4.01
CA HIS A 55 12.42 -2.85 -2.97
C HIS A 55 10.99 -2.70 -3.55
N SER A 56 10.74 -3.35 -4.69
CA SER A 56 9.48 -3.24 -5.40
C SER A 56 9.10 -4.57 -6.03
N VAL A 57 7.85 -4.92 -5.88
CA VAL A 57 7.22 -6.10 -6.51
C VAL A 57 6.24 -5.69 -7.62
N ASN A 58 6.02 -4.40 -7.81
CA ASN A 58 5.11 -3.88 -8.83
C ASN A 58 5.84 -3.78 -10.17
N LEU A 59 5.38 -4.53 -11.16
CA LEU A 59 5.90 -4.58 -12.51
C LEU A 59 4.96 -3.90 -13.53
N ALA A 60 3.89 -3.25 -13.07
CA ALA A 60 2.95 -2.51 -13.91
C ALA A 60 3.18 -1.00 -13.79
N GLY A 61 2.80 -0.27 -14.85
CA GLY A 61 2.74 1.18 -14.88
C GLY A 61 4.06 1.89 -15.23
N GLU A 62 3.95 3.18 -15.45
CA GLU A 62 5.03 4.06 -15.93
C GLU A 62 6.23 4.09 -14.97
N ASP A 63 6.01 3.97 -13.67
CA ASP A 63 7.06 3.93 -12.65
C ASP A 63 8.09 2.81 -12.88
N LEU A 64 7.68 1.69 -13.47
CA LEU A 64 8.59 0.62 -13.84
C LEU A 64 9.55 1.10 -14.92
N ILE A 65 9.01 1.67 -16.00
CA ILE A 65 9.78 2.08 -17.19
C ILE A 65 10.85 3.11 -16.83
N ILE A 66 10.51 4.07 -15.94
CA ILE A 66 11.45 5.10 -15.47
C ILE A 66 12.65 4.47 -14.72
N ARG A 67 12.44 3.34 -14.05
CA ARG A 67 13.50 2.65 -13.26
C ARG A 67 14.32 1.65 -14.07
N LEU A 68 13.79 1.17 -15.21
CA LEU A 68 14.49 0.19 -16.04
C LEU A 68 15.66 0.81 -16.80
N LYS A 69 16.73 0.04 -16.86
CA LYS A 69 17.91 0.33 -17.69
C LYS A 69 18.07 -0.75 -18.76
N VAL A 70 18.68 -0.42 -19.86
CA VAL A 70 18.97 -1.38 -20.94
C VAL A 70 19.59 -2.69 -20.42
N PRO A 71 20.59 -2.68 -19.50
CA PRO A 71 21.11 -3.92 -18.93
C PRO A 71 20.07 -4.76 -18.17
N ASP A 72 19.11 -4.11 -17.48
CA ASP A 72 18.05 -4.82 -16.76
C ASP A 72 17.14 -5.55 -17.75
N VAL A 73 16.72 -4.88 -18.82
CA VAL A 73 15.86 -5.46 -19.85
C VAL A 73 16.57 -6.60 -20.59
N MET A 74 17.86 -6.43 -20.89
CA MET A 74 18.64 -7.46 -21.58
C MET A 74 19.04 -8.64 -20.71
N GLY A 75 19.13 -8.44 -19.39
CA GLY A 75 19.63 -9.43 -18.44
C GLY A 75 18.54 -10.20 -17.68
N ILE A 76 17.29 -9.74 -17.71
CA ILE A 76 16.16 -10.35 -16.98
C ILE A 76 15.22 -10.98 -18.01
N PRO A 77 15.04 -12.30 -18.01
CA PRO A 77 14.25 -13.01 -19.02
C PRO A 77 12.84 -12.45 -19.22
N GLU A 78 12.13 -12.15 -18.14
CA GLU A 78 10.77 -11.61 -18.19
C GLU A 78 10.73 -10.21 -18.82
N PHE A 79 11.70 -9.36 -18.52
CA PHE A 79 11.78 -8.03 -19.13
C PHE A 79 12.16 -8.09 -20.60
N TYR A 80 13.11 -8.97 -20.94
CA TYR A 80 13.48 -9.19 -22.34
C TYR A 80 12.30 -9.72 -23.15
N ASP A 81 11.58 -10.72 -22.63
CA ASP A 81 10.39 -11.28 -23.30
C ASP A 81 9.28 -10.21 -23.47
N ALA A 82 9.02 -9.42 -22.44
CA ALA A 82 8.05 -8.33 -22.49
C ALA A 82 8.44 -7.28 -23.55
N TYR A 83 9.72 -6.90 -23.58
CA TYR A 83 10.26 -5.97 -24.56
C TYR A 83 10.15 -6.51 -26.00
N MET A 84 10.49 -7.78 -26.19
CA MET A 84 10.39 -8.44 -27.50
C MET A 84 8.94 -8.53 -27.97
N ARG A 85 8.00 -8.89 -27.09
CA ARG A 85 6.56 -8.91 -27.42
C ARG A 85 6.02 -7.54 -27.80
N ARG A 86 6.52 -6.48 -27.17
CA ARG A 86 6.12 -5.10 -27.47
C ARG A 86 6.61 -4.66 -28.85
N ASN A 87 7.80 -5.07 -29.28
CA ASN A 87 8.49 -4.52 -30.45
C ASN A 87 8.56 -5.48 -31.65
N ALA A 88 8.44 -6.80 -31.47
CA ALA A 88 8.68 -7.81 -32.51
C ALA A 88 7.64 -7.85 -33.66
N GLY A 89 6.79 -6.90 -33.78
CA GLY A 89 5.82 -6.75 -34.90
C GLY A 89 5.71 -5.32 -35.34
N ASP A 90 6.47 -4.42 -34.75
CA ASP A 90 6.36 -2.99 -35.02
C ASP A 90 7.28 -2.61 -36.20
N GLU A 91 6.69 -2.53 -37.40
CA GLU A 91 7.42 -2.11 -38.60
C GLU A 91 7.78 -0.61 -38.57
N ALA A 92 7.12 0.17 -37.72
CA ALA A 92 7.29 1.63 -37.68
C ALA A 92 8.67 2.08 -37.15
N PHE A 93 9.33 1.25 -36.35
CA PHE A 93 10.61 1.58 -35.70
C PHE A 93 11.84 0.92 -36.33
N ASN A 94 11.71 0.18 -37.47
CA ASN A 94 12.82 -0.61 -38.00
C ASN A 94 13.49 -1.52 -36.98
N PHE A 95 12.71 -2.15 -36.12
CA PHE A 95 13.22 -3.05 -35.08
C PHE A 95 14.09 -4.16 -35.70
N PRO A 96 15.23 -4.52 -35.08
CA PRO A 96 16.13 -5.53 -35.60
C PRO A 96 15.42 -6.86 -35.87
N LYS A 97 15.69 -7.49 -37.02
CA LYS A 97 15.12 -8.79 -37.39
C LYS A 97 16.19 -9.90 -37.26
N PRO A 98 15.86 -11.06 -36.65
CA PRO A 98 16.81 -12.15 -36.53
C PRO A 98 17.14 -12.73 -37.90
N LYS A 99 18.43 -12.99 -38.16
CA LYS A 99 18.93 -13.63 -39.37
C LYS A 99 19.07 -15.15 -39.24
N PHE A 100 18.46 -15.74 -38.21
CA PHE A 100 18.47 -17.16 -37.89
C PHE A 100 17.07 -17.66 -37.57
N LYS A 101 16.91 -18.99 -37.65
CA LYS A 101 15.68 -19.67 -37.22
C LYS A 101 15.98 -20.52 -35.97
N VAL A 102 14.98 -20.80 -35.17
CA VAL A 102 15.12 -21.66 -33.96
C VAL A 102 15.65 -23.06 -34.35
N THR A 103 15.27 -23.57 -35.55
CA THR A 103 15.75 -24.84 -36.09
C THR A 103 17.25 -24.85 -36.38
N ASP A 104 17.88 -23.69 -36.58
CA ASP A 104 19.31 -23.58 -36.85
C ASP A 104 20.14 -23.95 -35.62
N LYS A 105 19.57 -23.81 -34.41
CA LYS A 105 20.20 -24.26 -33.18
C LYS A 105 20.58 -25.73 -33.17
N ILE A 106 19.82 -26.57 -33.89
CA ILE A 106 20.06 -28.01 -34.00
C ILE A 106 20.94 -28.30 -35.24
N LYS A 107 20.71 -27.58 -36.36
CA LYS A 107 21.37 -27.85 -37.63
C LYS A 107 22.81 -27.33 -37.71
N ASP A 108 23.05 -26.14 -37.16
CA ASP A 108 24.35 -25.46 -37.14
C ASP A 108 24.47 -24.61 -35.87
N PRO A 109 24.78 -25.24 -34.71
CA PRO A 109 24.85 -24.54 -33.42
C PRO A 109 25.81 -23.35 -33.41
N ALA A 110 26.97 -23.47 -34.07
CA ALA A 110 28.00 -22.42 -34.10
C ALA A 110 27.51 -21.17 -34.84
N LYS A 111 26.87 -21.37 -35.99
CA LYS A 111 26.26 -20.29 -36.78
C LYS A 111 25.12 -19.66 -36.03
N TYR A 112 24.26 -20.48 -35.37
CA TYR A 112 23.14 -19.98 -34.54
C TYR A 112 23.65 -19.10 -33.42
N GLU A 113 24.66 -19.54 -32.67
CA GLU A 113 25.23 -18.77 -31.56
C GLU A 113 25.79 -17.42 -32.02
N LYS A 114 26.55 -17.40 -33.11
CA LYS A 114 27.10 -16.18 -33.71
C LYS A 114 25.98 -15.20 -34.09
N LEU A 115 24.99 -15.65 -34.86
CA LEU A 115 23.91 -14.81 -35.35
C LEU A 115 22.98 -14.34 -34.21
N SER A 116 22.78 -15.19 -33.21
CA SER A 116 22.01 -14.81 -31.98
C SER A 116 22.71 -13.72 -31.18
N LYS A 117 24.04 -13.82 -31.05
CA LYS A 117 24.85 -12.77 -30.40
C LYS A 117 24.79 -11.46 -31.16
N GLU A 118 24.99 -11.49 -32.48
CA GLU A 118 24.88 -10.29 -33.32
C GLU A 118 23.48 -9.64 -33.21
N TYR A 119 22.45 -10.46 -33.18
CA TYR A 119 21.06 -9.98 -33.01
C TYR A 119 20.84 -9.33 -31.65
N ASN A 120 21.29 -9.94 -30.56
CA ASN A 120 21.17 -9.36 -29.22
C ASN A 120 21.95 -8.04 -29.08
N GLU A 121 23.10 -7.93 -29.72
CA GLU A 121 23.88 -6.67 -29.80
C GLU A 121 23.10 -5.59 -30.57
N ALA A 122 22.47 -5.96 -31.69
CA ALA A 122 21.63 -5.06 -32.48
C ALA A 122 20.39 -4.58 -31.68
N VAL A 123 19.73 -5.48 -30.94
CA VAL A 123 18.60 -5.15 -30.07
C VAL A 123 19.04 -4.20 -28.94
N ARG A 124 20.18 -4.49 -28.32
CA ARG A 124 20.75 -3.61 -27.27
C ARG A 124 21.05 -2.20 -27.79
N LYS A 125 21.70 -2.12 -28.96
CA LYS A 125 21.98 -0.86 -29.63
C LYS A 125 20.70 -0.09 -29.93
N PHE A 126 19.73 -0.76 -30.53
CA PHE A 126 18.42 -0.18 -30.85
C PHE A 126 17.73 0.39 -29.61
N MET A 127 17.69 -0.36 -28.49
CA MET A 127 17.10 0.08 -27.23
C MET A 127 17.81 1.31 -26.66
N THR A 128 19.14 1.35 -26.80
CA THR A 128 19.95 2.51 -26.32
C THR A 128 19.67 3.76 -27.16
N GLU A 129 19.54 3.61 -28.48
CA GLU A 129 19.26 4.70 -29.41
C GLU A 129 17.80 5.13 -29.41
N ASN A 130 16.88 4.25 -28.96
CA ASN A 130 15.44 4.47 -28.92
C ASN A 130 14.85 4.12 -27.54
N PRO A 131 15.12 4.91 -26.48
CA PRO A 131 14.63 4.60 -25.12
C PRO A 131 13.11 4.44 -25.04
N GLN A 132 12.37 5.21 -25.85
CA GLN A 132 10.89 5.13 -25.96
C GLN A 132 10.39 3.76 -26.45
N SER A 133 11.25 2.91 -27.01
CA SER A 133 10.89 1.54 -27.40
C SER A 133 10.54 0.65 -26.19
N MET A 134 10.89 1.08 -24.98
CA MET A 134 10.50 0.41 -23.75
C MET A 134 9.08 0.79 -23.28
N ASP A 135 8.52 1.88 -23.78
CA ASP A 135 7.20 2.35 -23.36
C ASP A 135 6.11 1.30 -23.68
N GLY A 136 5.27 1.01 -22.68
CA GLY A 136 4.21 0.03 -22.79
C GLY A 136 4.65 -1.44 -22.71
N MET A 137 5.93 -1.74 -22.47
CA MET A 137 6.36 -3.13 -22.24
C MET A 137 5.78 -3.72 -20.95
N ASP A 138 5.47 -2.89 -19.96
CA ASP A 138 4.82 -3.26 -18.70
C ASP A 138 3.48 -3.98 -18.91
N LEU A 139 2.74 -3.66 -19.97
CA LEU A 139 1.51 -4.35 -20.34
C LEU A 139 1.72 -5.85 -20.61
N ASN A 140 2.92 -6.24 -21.01
CA ASN A 140 3.30 -7.63 -21.22
C ASN A 140 3.78 -8.34 -19.93
N LEU A 141 3.95 -7.61 -18.84
CA LEU A 141 4.37 -8.14 -17.53
C LEU A 141 3.20 -8.46 -16.60
N VAL A 142 1.96 -8.10 -16.94
CA VAL A 142 0.76 -8.28 -16.10
C VAL A 142 0.62 -9.71 -15.56
N LYS A 143 1.01 -10.72 -16.36
CA LYS A 143 0.90 -12.14 -15.94
C LYS A 143 1.91 -12.54 -14.87
N VAL A 144 3.03 -11.85 -14.79
CA VAL A 144 4.13 -12.14 -13.86
C VAL A 144 4.23 -11.08 -12.75
N ASP A 145 3.38 -10.04 -12.81
CA ASP A 145 3.33 -8.98 -11.82
C ASP A 145 2.73 -9.49 -10.49
N PRO A 146 3.49 -9.54 -9.40
CA PRO A 146 3.01 -9.96 -8.11
C PRO A 146 2.41 -8.81 -7.28
N GLY A 147 2.35 -7.59 -7.84
CA GLY A 147 1.92 -6.39 -7.12
C GLY A 147 0.56 -6.53 -6.46
N GLN A 148 -0.44 -7.05 -7.19
CA GLN A 148 -1.78 -7.27 -6.62
C GLN A 148 -1.76 -8.25 -5.43
N LYS A 149 -1.03 -9.36 -5.53
CA LYS A 149 -0.91 -10.33 -4.42
C LYS A 149 -0.25 -9.72 -3.20
N TRP A 150 0.76 -8.89 -3.42
CA TRP A 150 1.42 -8.16 -2.33
C TRP A 150 0.50 -7.15 -1.68
N GLU A 151 -0.28 -6.42 -2.47
CA GLU A 151 -1.27 -5.48 -1.98
C GLU A 151 -2.37 -6.18 -1.14
N GLU A 152 -2.86 -7.33 -1.59
CA GLU A 152 -3.83 -8.14 -0.83
C GLU A 152 -3.29 -8.57 0.55
N ILE A 153 -2.00 -8.96 0.62
CA ILE A 153 -1.34 -9.31 1.88
C ILE A 153 -1.34 -8.10 2.83
N ASN A 154 -1.00 -6.92 2.31
CA ASN A 154 -1.00 -5.68 3.10
C ASN A 154 -2.41 -5.23 3.50
N LYS A 155 -3.40 -5.36 2.61
CA LYS A 155 -4.80 -5.04 2.91
C LYS A 155 -5.38 -5.91 4.04
N LYS A 156 -5.03 -7.19 4.11
CA LYS A 156 -5.46 -8.09 5.20
C LYS A 156 -4.90 -7.67 6.56
N ARG A 157 -3.81 -6.95 6.60
CA ARG A 157 -3.18 -6.45 7.83
C ARG A 157 -4.01 -5.35 8.50
N THR A 158 -4.62 -4.47 7.75
CA THR A 158 -5.36 -3.30 8.26
C THR A 158 -6.50 -3.65 9.22
N PRO A 159 -7.45 -4.54 8.89
CA PRO A 159 -8.53 -4.90 9.81
C PRO A 159 -8.01 -5.58 11.08
N GLU A 160 -6.93 -6.32 11.00
CA GLU A 160 -6.34 -6.97 12.16
C GLU A 160 -5.70 -5.95 13.12
N ILE A 161 -5.01 -4.94 12.59
CA ILE A 161 -4.48 -3.82 13.39
C ILE A 161 -5.62 -3.05 14.05
N GLN A 162 -6.71 -2.79 13.33
CA GLN A 162 -7.89 -2.12 13.88
C GLN A 162 -8.50 -2.94 15.04
N ARG A 163 -8.63 -4.25 14.88
CA ARG A 163 -9.11 -5.15 15.94
C ARG A 163 -8.22 -5.08 17.17
N GLN A 164 -6.89 -5.17 17.00
CA GLN A 164 -5.93 -5.07 18.10
C GLN A 164 -5.93 -3.69 18.75
N THR A 165 -6.07 -2.62 17.97
CA THR A 165 -6.20 -1.25 18.51
C THR A 165 -7.40 -1.14 19.45
N LEU A 166 -8.56 -1.66 19.03
CA LEU A 166 -9.77 -1.65 19.86
C LEU A 166 -9.62 -2.50 21.12
N GLU A 167 -8.97 -3.65 20.99
CA GLU A 167 -8.69 -4.52 22.14
C GLU A 167 -7.76 -3.86 23.15
N LEU A 168 -6.65 -3.27 22.70
CA LEU A 168 -5.73 -2.51 23.56
C LEU A 168 -6.42 -1.31 24.20
N ALA A 169 -7.21 -0.54 23.44
CA ALA A 169 -7.94 0.60 23.97
C ALA A 169 -8.88 0.19 25.11
N ARG A 170 -9.59 -0.93 24.97
CA ARG A 170 -10.57 -1.39 25.97
C ARG A 170 -9.92 -2.09 27.15
N SER A 171 -8.90 -2.89 26.95
CA SER A 171 -8.29 -3.71 27.99
C SER A 171 -7.24 -2.97 28.82
N ARG A 172 -6.49 -2.05 28.20
CA ARG A 172 -5.34 -1.41 28.82
C ARG A 172 -5.50 0.07 29.10
N TYR A 173 -6.20 0.79 28.22
CA TYR A 173 -6.22 2.25 28.24
C TYR A 173 -7.57 2.85 28.62
N LEU A 174 -8.62 2.05 28.74
CA LEU A 174 -9.95 2.52 29.11
C LEU A 174 -9.99 2.98 30.58
N VAL A 175 -10.37 4.25 30.79
CA VAL A 175 -10.54 4.85 32.12
C VAL A 175 -12.01 4.91 32.48
N ALA A 176 -12.86 5.38 31.55
CA ALA A 176 -14.31 5.52 31.78
C ALA A 176 -15.06 5.48 30.45
N ARG A 177 -16.35 5.25 30.51
CA ARG A 177 -17.28 5.32 29.38
C ARG A 177 -18.59 5.96 29.75
N ALA A 178 -19.23 6.64 28.83
CA ALA A 178 -20.58 7.14 28.92
C ALA A 178 -21.24 7.14 27.53
N GLN A 179 -22.49 7.60 27.50
CA GLN A 179 -23.27 7.73 26.29
C GLN A 179 -23.95 9.09 26.29
N THR A 180 -24.13 9.72 25.15
CA THR A 180 -24.87 10.96 25.02
C THR A 180 -26.39 10.73 25.24
N ASP A 181 -27.02 11.68 25.89
CA ASP A 181 -28.48 11.74 26.10
C ASP A 181 -29.21 12.26 24.83
N LEU A 182 -30.49 12.60 24.98
CA LEU A 182 -31.33 13.13 23.90
C LEU A 182 -30.89 14.51 23.42
N GLU A 183 -30.24 15.27 24.29
CA GLU A 183 -29.68 16.61 24.06
C GLU A 183 -28.24 16.54 23.51
N GLY A 184 -27.70 15.32 23.32
CA GLY A 184 -26.33 15.09 22.85
C GLY A 184 -25.26 15.34 23.94
N GLN A 185 -25.68 15.39 25.23
CA GLN A 185 -24.78 15.63 26.36
C GLN A 185 -24.39 14.32 27.03
N GLY A 186 -23.24 14.31 27.67
CA GLY A 186 -22.78 13.16 28.45
C GLY A 186 -21.85 13.62 29.58
N SER A 187 -21.75 12.85 30.65
CA SER A 187 -20.87 13.18 31.78
C SER A 187 -20.11 11.97 32.30
N LEU A 188 -18.89 12.21 32.74
CA LEU A 188 -18.05 11.26 33.46
C LEU A 188 -17.70 11.83 34.81
N ARG A 189 -17.72 11.02 35.87
CA ARG A 189 -17.50 11.45 37.27
C ARG A 189 -16.41 10.62 37.93
N GLY A 190 -15.82 11.14 39.00
CA GLY A 190 -14.83 10.41 39.81
C GLY A 190 -13.48 10.23 39.11
N LEU A 191 -13.14 11.12 38.17
CA LEU A 191 -11.88 11.06 37.45
C LEU A 191 -10.73 11.64 38.30
N ALA A 192 -9.59 10.95 38.31
CA ALA A 192 -8.38 11.52 38.88
C ALA A 192 -7.85 12.67 38.00
N PRO A 193 -7.15 13.65 38.59
CA PRO A 193 -6.46 14.68 37.79
C PRO A 193 -5.46 14.07 36.80
N GLY A 194 -5.47 14.55 35.55
CA GLY A 194 -4.60 14.02 34.52
C GLY A 194 -5.00 14.48 33.12
N THR A 195 -4.24 14.05 32.15
CA THR A 195 -4.56 14.22 30.72
C THR A 195 -5.12 12.93 30.17
N TYR A 196 -6.26 13.04 29.53
CA TYR A 196 -7.00 11.93 28.92
C TYR A 196 -7.37 12.26 27.48
N TRP A 197 -7.91 11.29 26.77
CA TRP A 197 -8.46 11.45 25.43
C TRP A 197 -9.91 10.97 25.41
N LEU A 198 -10.79 11.89 24.98
CA LEU A 198 -12.20 11.59 24.76
C LEU A 198 -12.36 11.11 23.32
N THR A 199 -12.79 9.87 23.14
CA THR A 199 -12.85 9.22 21.83
C THR A 199 -14.15 8.45 21.63
N THR A 200 -14.57 8.31 20.38
CA THR A 200 -15.63 7.40 19.97
C THR A 200 -15.10 6.04 19.50
N LEU A 201 -13.80 5.80 19.66
CA LEU A 201 -13.08 4.64 19.11
C LEU A 201 -13.32 4.52 17.60
N ALA A 202 -13.81 3.35 17.16
CA ALA A 202 -14.15 3.11 15.74
C ALA A 202 -15.62 3.41 15.40
N VAL A 203 -16.41 3.94 16.36
CA VAL A 203 -17.81 4.27 16.11
C VAL A 203 -17.89 5.67 15.51
N SER A 204 -18.57 5.79 14.38
CA SER A 204 -18.79 7.08 13.72
C SER A 204 -20.19 7.62 14.02
N ALA A 205 -20.29 8.92 14.24
CA ALA A 205 -21.56 9.64 14.16
C ALA A 205 -21.85 9.98 12.70
N ASN A 206 -23.07 9.73 12.25
CA ASN A 206 -23.52 10.17 10.93
C ASN A 206 -24.19 11.52 11.10
N VAL A 207 -23.67 12.56 10.46
CA VAL A 207 -24.22 13.92 10.47
C VAL A 207 -24.36 14.35 9.01
N GLY A 208 -25.58 14.28 8.48
CA GLY A 208 -25.80 14.40 7.04
C GLY A 208 -25.01 13.31 6.27
N ASP A 209 -24.23 13.73 5.28
CA ASP A 209 -23.38 12.84 4.50
C ASP A 209 -21.99 12.57 5.13
N ALA A 210 -21.70 13.21 6.27
CA ALA A 210 -20.40 13.07 6.93
C ALA A 210 -20.41 11.96 7.99
N ARG A 211 -19.30 11.19 8.03
CA ARG A 211 -18.98 10.27 9.12
C ARG A 211 -17.93 10.92 10.01
N LEU A 212 -18.26 11.15 11.28
CA LEU A 212 -17.40 11.84 12.22
C LEU A 212 -16.94 10.89 13.33
N GLN A 213 -15.67 10.94 13.66
CA GLN A 213 -15.05 10.28 14.81
C GLN A 213 -14.26 11.32 15.59
N TRP A 214 -14.00 11.07 16.86
CA TRP A 214 -13.25 11.98 17.69
C TRP A 214 -12.18 11.26 18.51
N ASP A 215 -11.07 11.95 18.75
CA ASP A 215 -9.97 11.57 19.64
C ASP A 215 -9.35 12.86 20.19
N VAL A 216 -10.03 13.48 21.16
CA VAL A 216 -9.77 14.85 21.63
C VAL A 216 -9.11 14.82 23.00
N PRO A 217 -7.96 15.50 23.21
CA PRO A 217 -7.31 15.57 24.51
C PRO A 217 -8.14 16.37 25.49
N VAL A 218 -8.20 15.90 26.75
CA VAL A 218 -8.94 16.51 27.87
C VAL A 218 -8.06 16.57 29.11
N ALA A 219 -7.85 17.74 29.65
CA ALA A 219 -7.15 17.92 30.91
C ALA A 219 -8.15 18.01 32.07
N VAL A 220 -8.10 17.06 33.01
CA VAL A 220 -8.89 17.06 34.25
C VAL A 220 -8.04 17.65 35.37
N ARG A 221 -8.53 18.74 35.99
CA ARG A 221 -7.85 19.41 37.10
C ARG A 221 -8.53 19.07 38.44
N PRO A 222 -7.79 19.09 39.56
CA PRO A 222 -8.38 18.86 40.88
C PRO A 222 -9.54 19.81 41.14
N GLY A 223 -10.70 19.29 41.58
CA GLY A 223 -11.85 20.09 42.00
C GLY A 223 -12.56 20.90 40.89
N ALA A 224 -12.17 20.69 39.61
CA ALA A 224 -12.74 21.41 38.48
C ALA A 224 -13.51 20.46 37.53
N THR A 225 -14.53 20.99 36.88
CA THR A 225 -15.21 20.31 35.77
C THR A 225 -14.55 20.73 34.46
N ALA A 226 -14.11 19.74 33.66
CA ALA A 226 -13.66 19.97 32.29
C ALA A 226 -14.87 19.80 31.35
N SER A 227 -15.10 20.77 30.48
CA SER A 227 -16.11 20.70 29.43
C SER A 227 -15.45 20.55 28.07
N VAL A 228 -15.94 19.63 27.24
CA VAL A 228 -15.44 19.36 25.91
C VAL A 228 -16.60 19.28 24.93
N ALA A 229 -16.56 20.10 23.89
CA ALA A 229 -17.49 20.01 22.77
C ALA A 229 -16.87 19.16 21.65
N LEU A 230 -17.56 18.10 21.25
CA LEU A 230 -17.22 17.29 20.07
C LEU A 230 -17.98 17.88 18.88
N THR A 231 -17.26 18.48 17.96
CA THR A 231 -17.81 19.23 16.82
C THR A 231 -17.16 18.75 15.52
N ASN A 232 -17.69 19.20 14.39
CA ASN A 232 -17.08 18.92 13.08
C ASN A 232 -15.65 19.47 12.97
N SER A 233 -15.34 20.56 13.70
CA SER A 233 -14.02 21.21 13.64
C SER A 233 -12.91 20.43 14.35
N ASN A 234 -13.26 19.58 15.32
CA ASN A 234 -12.29 18.72 16.02
C ASN A 234 -12.51 17.22 15.78
N ALA A 235 -13.33 16.90 14.77
CA ALA A 235 -13.53 15.53 14.33
C ALA A 235 -12.35 15.04 13.48
N ILE A 236 -12.08 13.75 13.59
CA ILE A 236 -11.17 13.02 12.70
C ILE A 236 -12.00 12.42 11.59
N GLN A 237 -11.60 12.65 10.34
CA GLN A 237 -12.21 11.92 9.23
C GLN A 237 -11.74 10.46 9.30
N PRO A 238 -12.64 9.47 9.32
CA PRO A 238 -12.23 8.08 9.18
C PRO A 238 -11.49 7.90 7.86
N PRO A 239 -10.46 7.04 7.81
CA PRO A 239 -9.80 6.73 6.55
C PRO A 239 -10.85 6.29 5.54
N HIS A 240 -10.85 6.92 4.36
CA HIS A 240 -11.75 6.56 3.27
C HIS A 240 -11.59 5.06 3.00
N SER A 241 -12.61 4.27 3.27
CA SER A 241 -12.70 2.91 2.76
C SER A 241 -12.81 3.05 1.25
N SER A 242 -11.69 2.85 0.56
CA SER A 242 -11.67 2.70 -0.90
C SER A 242 -12.66 1.59 -1.25
N GLN A 243 -13.73 1.96 -1.90
CA GLN A 243 -14.70 1.04 -2.50
C GLN A 243 -14.06 0.31 -3.68
#